data_e787d1b90c205c7ca9faf35e51989719
#
_entry.id   e787d1b90c205c7ca9faf35e51989719
#
_cell.length_a   1.000
_cell.length_b   1.000
_cell.length_c   1.000
_cell.angle_alpha   90.00
_cell.angle_beta   90.00
_cell.angle_gamma   90.00
#
_symmetry.space_group_name_H-M   'P 1'
#
loop_
_entity.id
_entity.type
_entity.pdbx_description
1 polymer ?
#
loop_
_entity_poly.entity_id
_entity_poly.type
_entity_poly.pdbx_seq_one_letter_code
_entity_poly.pdbx_strand_id
1 'polypeptide(L)'
;MSAVRMRRTLDVKGADAVMAAAEDEAVRNGYRVVIVVVDAWGHLLQLRRTEDAQAASGQVAIDKARTAAIFVRPSREIEEQASSGRLGALALHGAVALTGGIPLKADGEVIGAIGTSGETPDQDESVSLAGARAAFGVTQIPALTYSGARTAAEAVAEAAAARGVWPVAAVVDAGGELVYLWRPDRAQVASVGVATDKARTAALYRRPSKDFEDQAAHGRPSALHLAQAVPLQGGVPVVHRGHVIAAVGVSGASSADEDNELAVMAADAAAAAAHDSERDERVGRAAGPAARR
;
A
#
# COMPACT_ATOMS: atom_id res chain seq x y z
N MET A 1 -18.56 -13.28 4.40
CA MET A 1 -17.49 -12.44 5.02
C MET A 1 -17.65 -11.04 4.45
N SER A 2 -17.43 -9.98 5.27
CA SER A 2 -17.54 -8.58 4.81
C SER A 2 -16.56 -8.28 3.69
N ALA A 3 -17.00 -7.56 2.66
CA ALA A 3 -16.15 -7.15 1.54
C ALA A 3 -15.28 -5.92 1.88
N VAL A 4 -15.60 -5.21 2.96
CA VAL A 4 -14.86 -4.04 3.45
C VAL A 4 -14.62 -4.16 4.95
N ARG A 5 -13.52 -3.58 5.43
CA ARG A 5 -13.21 -3.42 6.85
C ARG A 5 -12.68 -2.00 7.10
N MET A 6 -12.79 -1.52 8.32
CA MET A 6 -12.05 -0.33 8.74
C MET A 6 -10.61 -0.72 9.07
N ARG A 7 -9.66 0.00 8.49
CA ARG A 7 -8.21 -0.13 8.74
C ARG A 7 -7.72 1.13 9.46
N ARG A 8 -6.90 0.93 10.47
CA ARG A 8 -6.19 2.04 11.10
C ARG A 8 -5.04 2.51 10.22
N THR A 9 -4.81 3.81 10.18
CA THR A 9 -3.66 4.42 9.50
C THR A 9 -3.16 5.61 10.31
N LEU A 10 -1.88 5.91 10.16
CA LEU A 10 -1.28 7.12 10.71
C LEU A 10 -1.84 8.32 9.94
N ASP A 11 -2.35 9.32 10.66
CA ASP A 11 -2.75 10.59 10.05
C ASP A 11 -1.58 11.59 10.02
N VAL A 12 -1.76 12.73 9.35
CA VAL A 12 -0.71 13.74 9.23
C VAL A 12 -0.27 14.27 10.60
N LYS A 13 -1.22 14.47 11.54
CA LYS A 13 -0.91 14.95 12.90
C LYS A 13 -0.13 13.90 13.69
N GLY A 14 -0.46 12.63 13.50
CA GLY A 14 0.29 11.52 14.08
C GLY A 14 1.71 11.45 13.54
N ALA A 15 1.88 11.62 12.22
CA ALA A 15 3.20 11.70 11.60
C ALA A 15 4.02 12.90 12.12
N ASP A 16 3.39 14.07 12.31
CA ASP A 16 4.02 15.25 12.91
C ASP A 16 4.51 15.00 14.35
N ALA A 17 3.70 14.34 15.17
CA ALA A 17 4.05 14.02 16.55
C ALA A 17 5.23 13.03 16.64
N VAL A 18 5.21 11.99 15.80
CA VAL A 18 6.31 11.01 15.67
C VAL A 18 7.59 11.71 15.25
N MET A 19 7.51 12.56 14.22
CA MET A 19 8.64 13.31 13.68
C MET A 19 9.24 14.26 14.72
N ALA A 20 8.40 15.05 15.41
CA ALA A 20 8.84 16.00 16.41
C ALA A 20 9.60 15.31 17.56
N ALA A 21 9.09 14.20 18.09
CA ALA A 21 9.75 13.47 19.16
C ALA A 21 11.12 12.88 18.73
N ALA A 22 11.21 12.43 17.48
CA ALA A 22 12.48 11.95 16.93
C ALA A 22 13.48 13.08 16.71
N GLU A 23 13.05 14.24 16.23
CA GLU A 23 13.89 15.44 16.08
C GLU A 23 14.42 15.93 17.44
N ASP A 24 13.56 15.99 18.46
CA ASP A 24 13.95 16.38 19.80
C ASP A 24 15.04 15.45 20.37
N GLU A 25 14.96 14.14 20.08
CA GLU A 25 16.00 13.19 20.46
C GLU A 25 17.30 13.44 19.72
N ALA A 26 17.25 13.65 18.41
CA ALA A 26 18.41 13.93 17.57
C ALA A 26 19.10 15.23 18.01
N VAL A 27 18.32 16.30 18.27
CA VAL A 27 18.84 17.60 18.72
C VAL A 27 19.50 17.49 20.10
N ARG A 28 18.86 16.82 21.07
CA ARG A 28 19.42 16.65 22.42
C ARG A 28 20.78 15.94 22.43
N ASN A 29 20.98 15.02 21.49
CA ASN A 29 22.22 14.24 21.40
C ASN A 29 23.20 14.80 20.36
N GLY A 30 22.86 15.88 19.64
CA GLY A 30 23.71 16.47 18.60
C GLY A 30 23.91 15.56 17.38
N TYR A 31 22.93 14.67 17.08
CA TYR A 31 23.01 13.74 15.95
C TYR A 31 22.67 14.42 14.63
N ARG A 32 23.42 14.06 13.59
CA ARG A 32 23.23 14.53 12.21
C ARG A 32 22.58 13.46 11.36
N VAL A 33 21.26 13.46 11.37
CA VAL A 33 20.47 12.37 10.81
C VAL A 33 19.41 12.84 9.81
N VAL A 34 18.95 11.91 9.00
CA VAL A 34 17.71 12.01 8.27
C VAL A 34 16.68 11.11 8.95
N ILE A 35 15.52 11.68 9.23
CA ILE A 35 14.38 11.01 9.87
C ILE A 35 13.26 10.92 8.85
N VAL A 36 12.65 9.75 8.73
CA VAL A 36 11.58 9.46 7.78
C VAL A 36 10.42 8.78 8.47
N VAL A 37 9.20 9.22 8.15
CA VAL A 37 7.96 8.53 8.53
C VAL A 37 7.27 8.06 7.26
N VAL A 38 6.86 6.79 7.24
CA VAL A 38 6.11 6.15 6.15
C VAL A 38 4.77 5.63 6.64
N ASP A 39 3.83 5.43 5.71
CA ASP A 39 2.57 4.74 5.97
C ASP A 39 2.77 3.22 6.13
N ALA A 40 1.67 2.50 6.35
CA ALA A 40 1.71 1.04 6.54
C ALA A 40 2.10 0.24 5.29
N TRP A 41 2.14 0.86 4.12
CA TRP A 41 2.63 0.28 2.86
C TRP A 41 4.09 0.65 2.56
N GLY A 42 4.70 1.47 3.43
CA GLY A 42 6.07 1.95 3.25
C GLY A 42 6.18 3.16 2.33
N HIS A 43 5.08 3.85 2.02
CA HIS A 43 5.11 5.09 1.24
C HIS A 43 5.48 6.28 2.13
N LEU A 44 6.32 7.15 1.61
CA LEU A 44 6.81 8.32 2.32
C LEU A 44 5.66 9.27 2.71
N LEU A 45 5.55 9.58 4.00
CA LEU A 45 4.68 10.62 4.53
C LEU A 45 5.46 11.90 4.83
N GLN A 46 6.59 11.77 5.53
CA GLN A 46 7.44 12.90 5.92
C GLN A 46 8.91 12.50 5.90
N LEU A 47 9.75 13.48 5.58
CA LEU A 47 11.20 13.39 5.70
C LEU A 47 11.74 14.71 6.25
N ARG A 48 12.61 14.63 7.25
CA ARG A 48 13.39 15.76 7.74
C ARG A 48 14.86 15.42 7.81
N ARG A 49 15.69 16.35 7.40
CA ARG A 49 17.13 16.23 7.40
C ARG A 49 17.72 17.31 8.29
N THR A 50 18.48 16.91 9.31
CA THR A 50 19.23 17.87 10.14
C THR A 50 20.36 18.50 9.33
N GLU A 51 20.86 19.65 9.79
CA GLU A 51 22.04 20.27 9.18
C GLU A 51 23.21 19.30 9.21
N ASP A 52 24.02 19.32 8.18
CA ASP A 52 25.22 18.49 7.99
C ASP A 52 24.98 16.96 7.95
N ALA A 53 23.73 16.49 7.94
CA ALA A 53 23.46 15.07 7.71
C ALA A 53 23.88 14.66 6.28
N GLN A 54 24.45 13.48 6.14
CA GLN A 54 24.92 12.94 4.87
C GLN A 54 23.78 12.85 3.84
N ALA A 55 24.02 13.24 2.61
CA ALA A 55 23.00 13.21 1.55
C ALA A 55 22.46 11.78 1.28
N ALA A 56 23.33 10.77 1.35
CA ALA A 56 22.97 9.37 1.14
C ALA A 56 22.02 8.83 2.23
N SER A 57 22.06 9.38 3.44
CA SER A 57 21.21 8.95 4.56
C SER A 57 19.72 9.12 4.30
N GLY A 58 19.33 10.00 3.35
CA GLY A 58 17.93 10.18 2.96
C GLY A 58 17.30 8.89 2.44
N GLN A 59 17.93 8.26 1.45
CA GLN A 59 17.41 7.00 0.89
C GLN A 59 17.53 5.86 1.89
N VAL A 60 18.63 5.79 2.65
CA VAL A 60 18.81 4.74 3.67
C VAL A 60 17.73 4.82 4.77
N ALA A 61 17.35 6.03 5.22
CA ALA A 61 16.29 6.20 6.20
C ALA A 61 14.92 5.76 5.64
N ILE A 62 14.62 6.09 4.36
CA ILE A 62 13.41 5.61 3.66
C ILE A 62 13.38 4.09 3.63
N ASP A 63 14.48 3.46 3.23
CA ASP A 63 14.55 2.00 3.09
C ASP A 63 14.44 1.29 4.46
N LYS A 64 15.03 1.85 5.53
CA LYS A 64 14.87 1.35 6.91
C LYS A 64 13.42 1.46 7.38
N ALA A 65 12.76 2.63 7.19
CA ALA A 65 11.36 2.82 7.53
C ALA A 65 10.45 1.87 6.75
N ARG A 66 10.64 1.79 5.41
CA ARG A 66 9.90 0.86 4.56
C ARG A 66 10.06 -0.58 5.01
N THR A 67 11.28 -1.02 5.29
CA THR A 67 11.55 -2.37 5.81
C THR A 67 10.72 -2.65 7.06
N ALA A 68 10.71 -1.73 8.04
CA ALA A 68 9.96 -1.91 9.26
C ALA A 68 8.44 -1.95 9.04
N ALA A 69 7.90 -1.14 8.10
CA ALA A 69 6.49 -1.12 7.76
C ALA A 69 6.03 -2.44 7.12
N ILE A 70 6.68 -2.85 6.02
CA ILE A 70 6.19 -3.99 5.21
C ILE A 70 6.56 -5.36 5.80
N PHE A 71 7.64 -5.47 6.58
CA PHE A 71 8.00 -6.71 7.29
C PHE A 71 7.44 -6.76 8.72
N VAL A 72 6.73 -5.71 9.17
CA VAL A 72 5.96 -5.65 10.43
C VAL A 72 6.84 -5.86 11.67
N ARG A 73 8.13 -5.49 11.57
CA ARG A 73 9.15 -5.68 12.63
C ARG A 73 10.25 -4.61 12.56
N PRO A 74 11.01 -4.38 13.64
CA PRO A 74 12.22 -3.56 13.57
C PRO A 74 13.19 -4.07 12.51
N SER A 75 13.80 -3.15 11.74
CA SER A 75 14.76 -3.54 10.70
C SER A 75 16.03 -4.20 11.27
N ARG A 76 16.37 -3.93 12.55
CA ARG A 76 17.40 -4.62 13.33
C ARG A 76 17.26 -6.13 13.27
N GLU A 77 16.05 -6.68 13.36
CA GLU A 77 15.83 -8.13 13.34
C GLU A 77 16.28 -8.79 12.02
N ILE A 78 16.22 -8.05 10.92
CA ILE A 78 16.70 -8.54 9.61
C ILE A 78 18.23 -8.47 9.55
N GLU A 79 18.83 -7.39 10.08
CA GLU A 79 20.29 -7.26 10.19
C GLU A 79 20.88 -8.36 11.08
N GLU A 80 20.27 -8.64 12.22
CA GLU A 80 20.69 -9.72 13.14
C GLU A 80 20.61 -11.10 12.51
N GLN A 81 19.56 -11.38 11.69
CA GLN A 81 19.48 -12.62 10.93
C GLN A 81 20.64 -12.76 9.95
N ALA A 82 20.98 -11.70 9.23
CA ALA A 82 22.11 -11.71 8.29
C ALA A 82 23.43 -11.91 9.03
N SER A 83 23.65 -11.19 10.15
CA SER A 83 24.85 -11.25 10.96
C SER A 83 25.02 -12.60 11.66
N SER A 84 23.92 -13.28 11.99
CA SER A 84 23.95 -14.64 12.57
C SER A 84 24.14 -15.76 11.55
N GLY A 85 24.43 -15.42 10.28
CA GLY A 85 24.75 -16.39 9.23
C GLY A 85 23.58 -16.70 8.29
N ARG A 86 22.40 -16.14 8.49
CA ARG A 86 21.27 -16.24 7.53
C ARG A 86 21.41 -15.21 6.40
N LEU A 87 22.46 -15.36 5.58
CA LEU A 87 22.77 -14.41 4.52
C LEU A 87 21.63 -14.21 3.49
N GLY A 88 20.71 -15.17 3.36
CA GLY A 88 19.50 -15.01 2.55
C GLY A 88 18.61 -13.83 2.96
N ALA A 89 18.74 -13.34 4.18
CA ALA A 89 18.05 -12.11 4.63
C ALA A 89 18.46 -10.86 3.83
N LEU A 90 19.68 -10.84 3.29
CA LEU A 90 20.17 -9.74 2.43
C LEU A 90 19.51 -9.73 1.03
N ALA A 91 18.89 -10.83 0.62
CA ALA A 91 18.22 -10.97 -0.67
C ALA A 91 16.68 -10.72 -0.58
N LEU A 92 16.17 -10.33 0.58
CA LEU A 92 14.75 -10.00 0.75
C LEU A 92 14.39 -8.78 -0.10
N HIS A 93 13.47 -8.97 -1.04
CA HIS A 93 13.06 -7.88 -1.92
C HIS A 93 12.29 -6.81 -1.14
N GLY A 94 12.68 -5.55 -1.32
CA GLY A 94 12.07 -4.41 -0.62
C GLY A 94 12.53 -4.21 0.83
N ALA A 95 13.50 -5.03 1.34
CA ALA A 95 14.10 -4.85 2.64
C ALA A 95 15.55 -4.40 2.56
N VAL A 96 15.98 -3.64 3.57
CA VAL A 96 17.40 -3.42 3.88
C VAL A 96 17.70 -4.01 5.25
N ALA A 97 18.80 -4.75 5.36
CA ALA A 97 19.27 -5.33 6.61
C ALA A 97 20.13 -4.30 7.36
N LEU A 98 19.54 -3.19 7.75
CA LEU A 98 20.19 -2.08 8.45
C LEU A 98 19.32 -1.60 9.63
N THR A 99 19.89 -1.54 10.81
CA THR A 99 19.22 -1.06 12.05
C THR A 99 18.81 0.40 11.94
N GLY A 100 17.66 0.75 12.53
CA GLY A 100 17.14 2.12 12.61
C GLY A 100 15.72 2.30 12.08
N GLY A 101 15.08 1.24 11.58
CA GLY A 101 13.67 1.23 11.19
C GLY A 101 12.78 0.63 12.28
N ILE A 102 11.75 1.35 12.75
CA ILE A 102 10.84 0.92 13.83
C ILE A 102 9.39 1.02 13.35
N PRO A 103 8.59 -0.07 13.45
CA PRO A 103 7.18 -0.01 13.09
C PRO A 103 6.37 0.78 14.12
N LEU A 104 5.44 1.61 13.66
CA LEU A 104 4.46 2.31 14.47
C LEU A 104 3.21 1.43 14.59
N LYS A 105 2.82 1.11 15.81
CA LYS A 105 1.71 0.18 16.09
C LYS A 105 0.59 0.87 16.87
N ALA A 106 -0.66 0.58 16.49
CA ALA A 106 -1.85 0.94 17.24
C ALA A 106 -2.72 -0.32 17.39
N ASP A 107 -3.06 -0.69 18.62
CA ASP A 107 -3.84 -1.90 18.96
C ASP A 107 -3.33 -3.18 18.25
N GLY A 108 -2.01 -3.33 18.15
CA GLY A 108 -1.36 -4.49 17.54
C GLY A 108 -1.22 -4.43 16.00
N GLU A 109 -1.86 -3.48 15.33
CA GLU A 109 -1.71 -3.26 13.87
C GLU A 109 -0.56 -2.31 13.58
N VAL A 110 0.25 -2.59 12.56
CA VAL A 110 1.22 -1.64 12.01
C VAL A 110 0.48 -0.63 11.15
N ILE A 111 0.57 0.65 11.53
CA ILE A 111 -0.10 1.77 10.88
C ILE A 111 0.87 2.68 10.12
N GLY A 112 2.16 2.42 10.22
CA GLY A 112 3.25 3.14 9.61
C GLY A 112 4.58 2.68 10.17
N ALA A 113 5.65 3.37 9.84
CA ALA A 113 6.96 3.17 10.45
C ALA A 113 7.79 4.45 10.42
N ILE A 114 8.80 4.50 11.30
CA ILE A 114 9.83 5.53 11.30
C ILE A 114 11.18 4.89 10.98
N GLY A 115 12.05 5.61 10.28
CA GLY A 115 13.43 5.21 9.99
C GLY A 115 14.37 6.38 10.14
N THR A 116 15.53 6.12 10.70
CA THR A 116 16.58 7.10 10.89
C THR A 116 17.90 6.58 10.31
N SER A 117 18.68 7.49 9.74
CA SER A 117 20.01 7.21 9.22
C SER A 117 20.91 8.45 9.29
N GLY A 118 22.18 8.25 9.67
CA GLY A 118 23.19 9.32 9.69
C GLY A 118 24.31 9.08 10.69
N GLU A 119 24.04 8.41 11.78
CA GLU A 119 24.99 8.09 12.83
C GLU A 119 25.24 6.57 12.92
N THR A 120 25.63 6.06 14.07
CA THR A 120 25.77 4.61 14.28
C THR A 120 24.40 3.92 14.29
N PRO A 121 24.32 2.60 13.99
CA PRO A 121 23.06 1.87 14.00
C PRO A 121 22.24 2.04 15.28
N ASP A 122 22.88 1.97 16.45
CA ASP A 122 22.21 2.12 17.75
C ASP A 122 21.71 3.56 18.00
N GLN A 123 22.45 4.57 17.54
CA GLN A 123 22.04 5.98 17.63
C GLN A 123 20.87 6.26 16.68
N ASP A 124 20.92 5.76 15.46
CA ASP A 124 19.81 5.84 14.49
C ASP A 124 18.53 5.21 15.07
N GLU A 125 18.67 4.03 15.68
CA GLU A 125 17.54 3.34 16.31
C GLU A 125 17.01 4.09 17.54
N SER A 126 17.88 4.71 18.36
CA SER A 126 17.44 5.49 19.52
C SER A 126 16.53 6.65 19.12
N VAL A 127 16.86 7.34 18.03
CA VAL A 127 16.05 8.42 17.45
C VAL A 127 14.70 7.88 16.95
N SER A 128 14.71 6.77 16.21
CA SER A 128 13.48 6.13 15.74
C SER A 128 12.60 5.64 16.89
N LEU A 129 13.17 5.08 17.93
CA LEU A 129 12.45 4.65 19.14
C LEU A 129 11.82 5.83 19.90
N ALA A 130 12.46 6.99 19.95
CA ALA A 130 11.89 8.18 20.55
C ALA A 130 10.62 8.60 19.79
N GLY A 131 10.67 8.65 18.47
CA GLY A 131 9.50 8.91 17.62
C GLY A 131 8.38 7.87 17.81
N ALA A 132 8.74 6.58 17.83
CA ALA A 132 7.78 5.50 17.97
C ALA A 132 7.07 5.44 19.33
N ARG A 133 7.65 6.04 20.38
CA ARG A 133 7.07 6.14 21.74
C ARG A 133 6.18 7.36 21.91
N ALA A 134 6.18 8.30 20.97
CA ALA A 134 5.32 9.47 21.04
C ALA A 134 3.84 9.06 21.01
N ALA A 135 2.99 9.86 21.65
CA ALA A 135 1.55 9.74 21.46
C ALA A 135 1.19 10.32 20.07
N PHE A 136 0.61 9.52 19.20
CA PHE A 136 0.27 9.94 17.85
C PHE A 136 -1.20 9.66 17.51
N GLY A 137 -1.73 10.49 16.61
CA GLY A 137 -3.09 10.36 16.10
C GLY A 137 -3.23 9.17 15.14
N VAL A 138 -4.37 8.52 15.22
CA VAL A 138 -4.75 7.39 14.36
C VAL A 138 -6.11 7.69 13.77
N THR A 139 -6.24 7.55 12.45
CA THR A 139 -7.53 7.61 11.77
C THR A 139 -7.93 6.24 11.27
N GLN A 140 -9.20 6.10 10.88
CA GLN A 140 -9.71 4.86 10.28
C GLN A 140 -10.22 5.15 8.87
N ILE A 141 -9.79 4.33 7.92
CA ILE A 141 -10.24 4.38 6.54
C ILE A 141 -10.83 3.03 6.13
N PRO A 142 -11.81 3.00 5.22
CA PRO A 142 -12.28 1.75 4.66
C PRO A 142 -11.18 1.11 3.81
N ALA A 143 -11.09 -0.21 3.84
CA ALA A 143 -10.16 -1.01 3.06
C ALA A 143 -10.85 -2.24 2.53
N LEU A 144 -10.58 -2.61 1.28
CA LEU A 144 -11.12 -3.83 0.67
C LEU A 144 -10.52 -5.05 1.37
N THR A 145 -11.36 -6.05 1.64
CA THR A 145 -10.92 -7.33 2.18
C THR A 145 -10.56 -8.31 1.07
N TYR A 146 -9.96 -9.45 1.44
CA TYR A 146 -9.78 -10.57 0.52
C TYR A 146 -11.10 -11.01 -0.14
N SER A 147 -12.21 -11.04 0.62
CA SER A 147 -13.53 -11.39 0.07
C SER A 147 -13.98 -10.42 -1.00
N GLY A 148 -13.83 -9.11 -0.76
CA GLY A 148 -14.16 -8.09 -1.76
C GLY A 148 -13.26 -8.15 -2.99
N ALA A 149 -11.96 -8.39 -2.81
CA ALA A 149 -11.03 -8.55 -3.91
C ALA A 149 -11.35 -9.79 -4.77
N ARG A 150 -11.75 -10.88 -4.12
CA ARG A 150 -12.21 -12.10 -4.81
C ARG A 150 -13.49 -11.84 -5.62
N THR A 151 -14.46 -11.11 -5.07
CA THR A 151 -15.68 -10.72 -5.79
C THR A 151 -15.36 -9.94 -7.07
N ALA A 152 -14.43 -8.99 -7.01
CA ALA A 152 -13.99 -8.26 -8.21
C ALA A 152 -13.41 -9.20 -9.29
N ALA A 153 -12.53 -10.12 -8.90
CA ALA A 153 -11.90 -11.05 -9.82
C ALA A 153 -12.89 -12.09 -10.40
N GLU A 154 -13.84 -12.57 -9.59
CA GLU A 154 -14.93 -13.46 -10.03
C GLU A 154 -15.82 -12.79 -11.07
N ALA A 155 -16.14 -11.50 -10.92
CA ALA A 155 -16.89 -10.74 -11.92
C ALA A 155 -16.17 -10.69 -13.28
N VAL A 156 -14.84 -10.50 -13.29
CA VAL A 156 -14.04 -10.61 -14.54
C VAL A 156 -14.12 -12.03 -15.10
N ALA A 157 -13.97 -13.06 -14.26
CA ALA A 157 -13.97 -14.45 -14.70
C ALA A 157 -15.28 -14.85 -15.38
N GLU A 158 -16.42 -14.45 -14.79
CA GLU A 158 -17.75 -14.71 -15.35
C GLU A 158 -17.97 -13.99 -16.67
N ALA A 159 -17.63 -12.71 -16.75
CA ALA A 159 -17.79 -11.94 -17.98
C ALA A 159 -16.83 -12.40 -19.09
N ALA A 160 -15.60 -12.76 -18.75
CA ALA A 160 -14.61 -13.32 -19.67
C ALA A 160 -15.08 -14.65 -20.26
N ALA A 161 -15.66 -15.54 -19.43
CA ALA A 161 -16.23 -16.79 -19.88
C ALA A 161 -17.39 -16.57 -20.87
N ALA A 162 -18.28 -15.63 -20.59
CA ALA A 162 -19.41 -15.29 -21.47
C ALA A 162 -18.96 -14.70 -22.81
N ARG A 163 -17.82 -14.00 -22.84
CA ARG A 163 -17.24 -13.37 -24.04
C ARG A 163 -16.25 -14.27 -24.80
N GLY A 164 -15.85 -15.40 -24.22
CA GLY A 164 -14.85 -16.30 -24.79
C GLY A 164 -13.44 -15.71 -24.84
N VAL A 165 -13.07 -14.88 -23.86
CA VAL A 165 -11.75 -14.26 -23.71
C VAL A 165 -11.05 -14.76 -22.45
N TRP A 166 -9.72 -14.62 -22.37
CA TRP A 166 -8.91 -15.16 -21.27
C TRP A 166 -7.97 -14.10 -20.65
N PRO A 167 -8.52 -12.99 -20.12
CA PRO A 167 -7.69 -11.98 -19.46
C PRO A 167 -7.20 -12.44 -18.09
N VAL A 168 -6.20 -11.74 -17.57
CA VAL A 168 -5.80 -11.78 -16.17
C VAL A 168 -6.48 -10.64 -15.44
N ALA A 169 -7.00 -10.90 -14.24
CA ALA A 169 -7.49 -9.90 -13.31
C ALA A 169 -6.60 -9.83 -12.08
N ALA A 170 -6.09 -8.64 -11.78
CA ALA A 170 -5.32 -8.35 -10.57
C ALA A 170 -6.07 -7.33 -9.71
N VAL A 171 -6.16 -7.59 -8.41
CA VAL A 171 -6.74 -6.66 -7.45
C VAL A 171 -5.66 -6.29 -6.44
N VAL A 172 -5.37 -4.99 -6.34
CA VAL A 172 -4.41 -4.44 -5.38
C VAL A 172 -5.13 -3.66 -4.30
N ASP A 173 -4.53 -3.52 -3.11
CA ASP A 173 -5.05 -2.64 -2.06
C ASP A 173 -4.78 -1.15 -2.38
N ALA A 174 -5.17 -0.26 -1.47
CA ALA A 174 -4.99 1.19 -1.65
C ALA A 174 -3.51 1.62 -1.72
N GLY A 175 -2.58 0.80 -1.24
CA GLY A 175 -1.14 1.00 -1.34
C GLY A 175 -0.52 0.42 -2.61
N GLY A 176 -1.31 -0.24 -3.46
CA GLY A 176 -0.82 -0.84 -4.70
C GLY A 176 -0.26 -2.25 -4.53
N GLU A 177 -0.43 -2.88 -3.36
CA GLU A 177 0.05 -4.23 -3.10
C GLU A 177 -0.99 -5.28 -3.49
N LEU A 178 -0.54 -6.37 -4.14
CA LEU A 178 -1.42 -7.41 -4.68
C LEU A 178 -2.17 -8.14 -3.56
N VAL A 179 -3.51 -8.16 -3.65
CA VAL A 179 -4.40 -8.88 -2.73
C VAL A 179 -4.94 -10.15 -3.36
N TYR A 180 -5.33 -10.07 -4.63
CA TYR A 180 -5.90 -11.20 -5.35
C TYR A 180 -5.49 -11.16 -6.84
N LEU A 181 -5.25 -12.35 -7.41
CA LEU A 181 -4.97 -12.49 -8.83
C LEU A 181 -5.72 -13.71 -9.36
N TRP A 182 -6.45 -13.51 -10.46
CA TRP A 182 -7.06 -14.58 -11.23
C TRP A 182 -6.42 -14.64 -12.61
N ARG A 183 -5.98 -15.83 -12.98
CA ARG A 183 -5.38 -16.12 -14.29
C ARG A 183 -5.96 -17.42 -14.84
N PRO A 184 -6.71 -17.42 -15.95
CA PRO A 184 -7.16 -18.64 -16.62
C PRO A 184 -6.00 -19.32 -17.37
N ASP A 185 -6.16 -20.62 -17.66
CA ASP A 185 -5.10 -21.44 -18.29
C ASP A 185 -4.61 -20.89 -19.64
N ARG A 186 -5.50 -20.24 -20.41
CA ARG A 186 -5.18 -19.68 -21.73
C ARG A 186 -4.65 -18.25 -21.72
N ALA A 187 -4.55 -17.63 -20.55
CA ALA A 187 -4.05 -16.26 -20.45
C ALA A 187 -2.58 -16.14 -20.85
N GLN A 188 -2.24 -15.05 -21.49
CA GLN A 188 -0.84 -14.69 -21.76
C GLN A 188 -0.08 -14.54 -20.43
N VAL A 189 1.11 -15.12 -20.33
CA VAL A 189 1.92 -15.06 -19.10
C VAL A 189 2.28 -13.63 -18.73
N ALA A 190 2.60 -12.79 -19.72
CA ALA A 190 2.95 -11.38 -19.51
C ALA A 190 1.80 -10.55 -18.92
N SER A 191 0.53 -10.95 -19.17
CA SER A 191 -0.65 -10.22 -18.67
C SER A 191 -0.73 -10.18 -17.14
N VAL A 192 -0.07 -11.09 -16.43
CA VAL A 192 0.05 -11.05 -14.95
C VAL A 192 0.70 -9.75 -14.47
N GLY A 193 1.87 -9.43 -15.03
CA GLY A 193 2.58 -8.18 -14.71
C GLY A 193 1.79 -6.96 -15.16
N VAL A 194 1.30 -6.97 -16.40
CA VAL A 194 0.58 -5.83 -16.97
C VAL A 194 -0.71 -5.53 -16.21
N ALA A 195 -1.52 -6.52 -15.85
CA ALA A 195 -2.72 -6.33 -15.04
C ALA A 195 -2.40 -5.76 -13.66
N THR A 196 -1.34 -6.28 -13.01
CA THR A 196 -0.88 -5.79 -11.71
C THR A 196 -0.42 -4.34 -11.78
N ASP A 197 0.34 -3.97 -12.80
CA ASP A 197 0.85 -2.59 -12.97
C ASP A 197 -0.27 -1.61 -13.33
N LYS A 198 -1.26 -2.01 -14.14
CA LYS A 198 -2.47 -1.22 -14.39
C LYS A 198 -3.26 -0.97 -13.09
N ALA A 199 -3.45 -2.02 -12.27
CA ALA A 199 -4.12 -1.88 -10.97
C ALA A 199 -3.33 -0.95 -10.03
N ARG A 200 -2.02 -1.15 -9.91
CA ARG A 200 -1.13 -0.30 -9.10
C ARG A 200 -1.19 1.15 -9.54
N THR A 201 -1.14 1.42 -10.83
CA THR A 201 -1.31 2.77 -11.40
C THR A 201 -2.60 3.41 -10.91
N ALA A 202 -3.73 2.69 -11.02
CA ALA A 202 -5.03 3.21 -10.62
C ALA A 202 -5.14 3.45 -9.11
N ALA A 203 -4.56 2.57 -8.27
CA ALA A 203 -4.54 2.73 -6.82
C ALA A 203 -3.72 3.95 -6.38
N LEU A 204 -2.47 4.05 -6.84
CA LEU A 204 -1.53 5.07 -6.38
C LEU A 204 -1.90 6.47 -6.89
N TYR A 205 -2.38 6.57 -8.13
CA TYR A 205 -2.80 7.85 -8.72
C TYR A 205 -4.28 8.17 -8.51
N ARG A 206 -5.04 7.26 -7.88
CA ARG A 206 -6.46 7.42 -7.49
C ARG A 206 -7.37 7.79 -8.66
N ARG A 207 -7.09 7.25 -9.85
CA ARG A 207 -7.87 7.47 -11.08
C ARG A 207 -7.60 6.34 -12.09
N PRO A 208 -8.48 6.16 -13.09
CA PRO A 208 -8.26 5.14 -14.10
C PRO A 208 -6.91 5.30 -14.82
N SER A 209 -6.23 4.17 -15.08
CA SER A 209 -4.98 4.18 -15.85
C SER A 209 -5.18 4.65 -17.30
N LYS A 210 -6.41 4.52 -17.82
CA LYS A 210 -6.83 5.08 -19.11
C LYS A 210 -6.56 6.59 -19.24
N ASP A 211 -6.72 7.36 -18.17
CA ASP A 211 -6.47 8.80 -18.19
C ASP A 211 -5.03 9.15 -18.59
N PHE A 212 -4.08 8.28 -18.26
CA PHE A 212 -2.67 8.46 -18.61
C PHE A 212 -2.40 8.06 -20.06
N GLU A 213 -3.03 6.98 -20.53
CA GLU A 213 -2.98 6.58 -21.93
C GLU A 213 -3.54 7.67 -22.85
N ASP A 214 -4.72 8.20 -22.50
CA ASP A 214 -5.35 9.29 -23.24
C ASP A 214 -4.49 10.56 -23.26
N GLN A 215 -3.87 10.92 -22.12
CA GLN A 215 -2.94 12.05 -22.06
C GLN A 215 -1.72 11.84 -22.97
N ALA A 216 -1.13 10.65 -22.97
CA ALA A 216 0.03 10.34 -23.80
C ALA A 216 -0.34 10.40 -25.30
N ALA A 217 -1.51 9.88 -25.67
CA ALA A 217 -2.01 9.88 -27.06
C ALA A 217 -2.40 11.29 -27.55
N HIS A 218 -2.86 12.18 -26.65
CA HIS A 218 -3.41 13.48 -27.01
C HIS A 218 -2.50 14.67 -26.65
N GLY A 219 -1.20 14.53 -26.88
CA GLY A 219 -0.24 15.65 -26.84
C GLY A 219 0.50 15.84 -25.51
N ARG A 220 0.39 14.90 -24.57
CA ARG A 220 1.17 14.88 -23.33
C ARG A 220 2.01 13.61 -23.17
N PRO A 221 2.98 13.35 -24.06
CA PRO A 221 3.79 12.12 -24.00
C PRO A 221 4.62 11.99 -22.73
N SER A 222 4.81 13.08 -21.97
CA SER A 222 5.45 13.04 -20.64
C SER A 222 4.71 12.16 -19.62
N ALA A 223 3.44 11.83 -19.85
CA ALA A 223 2.73 10.84 -19.02
C ALA A 223 3.40 9.47 -19.01
N LEU A 224 4.19 9.13 -20.05
CA LEU A 224 5.00 7.89 -20.11
C LEU A 224 6.12 7.83 -19.08
N HIS A 225 6.52 8.96 -18.49
CA HIS A 225 7.62 9.07 -17.53
C HIS A 225 7.14 9.19 -16.08
N LEU A 226 5.85 9.04 -15.81
CA LEU A 226 5.33 9.07 -14.45
C LEU A 226 5.84 7.87 -13.65
N ALA A 227 6.41 8.14 -12.48
CA ALA A 227 6.95 7.10 -11.62
C ALA A 227 5.86 6.11 -11.19
N GLN A 228 6.14 4.81 -11.23
CA GLN A 228 5.22 3.76 -10.83
C GLN A 228 3.87 3.76 -11.58
N ALA A 229 3.81 4.35 -12.77
CA ALA A 229 2.63 4.36 -13.62
C ALA A 229 2.89 3.62 -14.93
N VAL A 230 1.90 2.82 -15.33
CA VAL A 230 1.82 2.23 -16.67
C VAL A 230 0.63 2.88 -17.37
N PRO A 231 0.87 3.71 -18.40
CA PRO A 231 -0.19 4.44 -19.12
C PRO A 231 -0.88 3.53 -20.14
N LEU A 232 -1.52 2.50 -19.64
CA LEU A 232 -2.32 1.52 -20.40
C LEU A 232 -3.69 1.40 -19.73
N GLN A 233 -4.75 1.53 -20.51
CA GLN A 233 -6.12 1.37 -20.00
C GLN A 233 -6.39 -0.04 -19.47
N GLY A 234 -7.35 -0.15 -18.55
CA GLY A 234 -7.71 -1.40 -17.89
C GLY A 234 -7.31 -1.47 -16.42
N GLY A 235 -6.84 -0.36 -15.82
CA GLY A 235 -6.68 -0.18 -14.39
C GLY A 235 -7.74 0.79 -13.84
N VAL A 236 -8.58 0.37 -12.88
CA VAL A 236 -9.72 1.13 -12.36
C VAL A 236 -9.73 1.12 -10.84
N PRO A 237 -9.79 2.28 -10.16
CA PRO A 237 -9.86 2.33 -8.71
C PRO A 237 -11.24 1.87 -8.21
N VAL A 238 -11.26 1.13 -7.11
CA VAL A 238 -12.47 0.82 -6.35
C VAL A 238 -12.68 1.92 -5.32
N VAL A 239 -13.77 2.66 -5.46
CA VAL A 239 -14.07 3.80 -4.58
C VAL A 239 -15.22 3.45 -3.65
N HIS A 240 -15.03 3.69 -2.34
CA HIS A 240 -16.05 3.52 -1.33
C HIS A 240 -16.00 4.69 -0.34
N ARG A 241 -17.15 5.38 -0.13
CA ARG A 241 -17.26 6.58 0.74
C ARG A 241 -16.20 7.66 0.44
N GLY A 242 -15.89 7.88 -0.84
CA GLY A 242 -14.89 8.87 -1.25
C GLY A 242 -13.43 8.44 -1.07
N HIS A 243 -13.18 7.22 -0.60
CA HIS A 243 -11.84 6.65 -0.49
C HIS A 243 -11.58 5.63 -1.60
N VAL A 244 -10.39 5.66 -2.18
CA VAL A 244 -9.90 4.54 -2.98
C VAL A 244 -9.49 3.44 -1.98
N ILE A 245 -10.25 2.33 -1.98
CA ILE A 245 -10.05 1.20 -1.05
C ILE A 245 -9.24 0.06 -1.68
N ALA A 246 -9.13 0.06 -3.00
CA ALA A 246 -8.42 -0.92 -3.82
C ALA A 246 -8.38 -0.42 -5.28
N ALA A 247 -7.75 -1.18 -6.17
CA ALA A 247 -7.94 -1.03 -7.60
C ALA A 247 -7.91 -2.38 -8.31
N VAL A 248 -8.60 -2.46 -9.44
CA VAL A 248 -8.63 -3.64 -10.31
C VAL A 248 -7.83 -3.33 -11.57
N GLY A 249 -7.03 -4.28 -12.02
CA GLY A 249 -6.35 -4.25 -13.32
C GLY A 249 -6.70 -5.47 -14.14
N VAL A 250 -7.02 -5.27 -15.40
CA VAL A 250 -7.32 -6.33 -16.36
C VAL A 250 -6.40 -6.23 -17.56
N SER A 251 -5.89 -7.37 -18.03
CA SER A 251 -5.03 -7.44 -19.22
C SER A 251 -5.17 -8.77 -19.94
N GLY A 252 -5.24 -8.73 -21.27
CA GLY A 252 -5.23 -9.92 -22.12
C GLY A 252 -6.60 -10.32 -22.67
N ALA A 253 -7.59 -9.44 -22.64
CA ALA A 253 -8.81 -9.58 -23.44
C ALA A 253 -8.53 -9.35 -24.95
N SER A 254 -9.56 -9.22 -25.77
CA SER A 254 -9.40 -9.07 -27.23
C SER A 254 -8.86 -7.69 -27.63
N SER A 255 -9.06 -6.68 -26.77
CA SER A 255 -8.61 -5.30 -26.98
C SER A 255 -8.36 -4.58 -25.68
N ALA A 256 -7.65 -3.45 -25.74
CA ALA A 256 -7.44 -2.58 -24.58
C ALA A 256 -8.77 -1.99 -24.06
N ASP A 257 -9.74 -1.70 -24.95
CA ASP A 257 -11.06 -1.23 -24.55
C ASP A 257 -11.82 -2.33 -23.77
N GLU A 258 -11.73 -3.58 -24.21
CA GLU A 258 -12.35 -4.71 -23.50
C GLU A 258 -11.68 -4.96 -22.13
N ASP A 259 -10.36 -4.84 -22.03
CA ASP A 259 -9.65 -4.85 -20.73
C ASP A 259 -10.23 -3.79 -19.79
N ASN A 260 -10.45 -2.57 -20.31
CA ASN A 260 -11.00 -1.46 -19.53
C ASN A 260 -12.46 -1.67 -19.12
N GLU A 261 -13.30 -2.17 -20.01
CA GLU A 261 -14.70 -2.50 -19.69
C GLU A 261 -14.80 -3.55 -18.58
N LEU A 262 -13.99 -4.60 -18.66
CA LEU A 262 -13.94 -5.66 -17.65
C LEU A 262 -13.43 -5.13 -16.30
N ALA A 263 -12.45 -4.22 -16.31
CA ALA A 263 -11.93 -3.60 -15.10
C ALA A 263 -12.96 -2.67 -14.43
N VAL A 264 -13.70 -1.89 -15.20
CA VAL A 264 -14.80 -1.04 -14.69
C VAL A 264 -15.87 -1.89 -14.03
N MET A 265 -16.36 -2.91 -14.72
CA MET A 265 -17.37 -3.82 -14.19
C MET A 265 -16.92 -4.50 -12.88
N ALA A 266 -15.68 -4.92 -12.80
CA ALA A 266 -15.13 -5.55 -11.60
C ALA A 266 -14.97 -4.56 -10.43
N ALA A 267 -14.55 -3.32 -10.72
CA ALA A 267 -14.47 -2.27 -9.70
C ALA A 267 -15.86 -1.92 -9.14
N ASP A 268 -16.87 -1.84 -10.01
CA ASP A 268 -18.27 -1.62 -9.61
C ASP A 268 -18.82 -2.77 -8.77
N ALA A 269 -18.52 -4.02 -9.13
CA ALA A 269 -18.91 -5.20 -8.36
C ALA A 269 -18.28 -5.19 -6.93
N ALA A 270 -17.01 -4.84 -6.83
CA ALA A 270 -16.34 -4.72 -5.54
C ALA A 270 -16.91 -3.57 -4.69
N ALA A 271 -17.20 -2.42 -5.30
CA ALA A 271 -17.80 -1.28 -4.62
C ALA A 271 -19.22 -1.59 -4.12
N ALA A 272 -20.03 -2.28 -4.93
CA ALA A 272 -21.37 -2.75 -4.53
C ALA A 272 -21.29 -3.72 -3.35
N ALA A 273 -20.40 -4.72 -3.39
CA ALA A 273 -20.19 -5.66 -2.30
C ALA A 273 -19.74 -4.96 -1.00
N ALA A 274 -18.93 -3.90 -1.08
CA ALA A 274 -18.53 -3.10 0.05
C ALA A 274 -19.73 -2.36 0.68
N HIS A 275 -20.63 -1.80 -0.13
CA HIS A 275 -21.85 -1.14 0.32
C HIS A 275 -22.82 -2.10 1.01
N ASP A 276 -23.04 -3.27 0.42
CA ASP A 276 -23.94 -4.29 0.97
C ASP A 276 -23.45 -4.82 2.31
N SER A 277 -22.14 -5.08 2.43
CA SER A 277 -21.53 -5.53 3.68
C SER A 277 -21.77 -4.56 4.84
N GLU A 278 -21.68 -3.26 4.61
CA GLU A 278 -21.93 -2.26 5.65
C GLU A 278 -23.41 -2.13 6.02
N ARG A 279 -24.28 -2.31 5.03
CA ARG A 279 -25.74 -2.30 5.28
C ARG A 279 -26.13 -3.45 6.19
N ASP A 280 -25.59 -4.64 5.95
CA ASP A 280 -25.84 -5.83 6.76
C ASP A 280 -25.32 -5.66 8.21
N GLU A 281 -24.12 -5.07 8.37
CA GLU A 281 -23.56 -4.77 9.71
C GLU A 281 -24.42 -3.76 10.49
N ARG A 282 -24.95 -2.74 9.82
CA ARG A 282 -25.86 -1.77 10.46
C ARG A 282 -27.19 -2.40 10.88
N VAL A 283 -27.78 -3.24 10.03
CA VAL A 283 -29.02 -3.95 10.33
C VAL A 283 -28.79 -4.95 11.49
N GLY A 284 -27.69 -5.68 11.48
CA GLY A 284 -27.33 -6.61 12.56
C GLY A 284 -27.10 -5.91 13.91
N ARG A 285 -26.51 -4.71 13.93
CA ARG A 285 -26.32 -3.90 15.15
C ARG A 285 -27.63 -3.29 15.63
N ALA A 286 -28.54 -2.88 14.74
CA ALA A 286 -29.84 -2.34 15.09
C ALA A 286 -30.79 -3.41 15.65
N ALA A 287 -30.61 -4.67 15.24
CA ALA A 287 -31.39 -5.81 15.70
C ALA A 287 -31.01 -6.33 17.10
N GLY A 288 -30.05 -5.72 17.83
CA GLY A 288 -29.59 -5.96 19.20
C GLY A 288 -29.74 -7.39 19.72
N PRO A 289 -29.02 -7.87 20.73
CA PRO A 289 -29.24 -9.21 21.25
C PRO A 289 -30.62 -9.25 21.91
N ALA A 290 -31.60 -9.83 21.21
CA ALA A 290 -32.87 -10.21 21.84
C ALA A 290 -32.53 -11.05 23.05
N ALA A 291 -32.86 -10.55 24.23
CA ALA A 291 -32.65 -11.20 25.51
C ALA A 291 -33.07 -12.66 25.42
N ARG A 292 -32.12 -13.58 25.48
CA ARG A 292 -32.42 -14.96 25.85
C ARG A 292 -32.80 -14.93 27.33
N ARG A 293 -34.08 -14.96 27.56
CA ARG A 293 -34.65 -15.36 28.85
C ARG A 293 -34.82 -16.88 28.88
#